data_d8233734ce8485da90580f5580166137
#
_entry.id   d8233734ce8485da90580f5580166137
#
_cell.length_a   1.000
_cell.length_b   1.000
_cell.length_c   1.000
_cell.angle_alpha   90.00
_cell.angle_beta   90.00
_cell.angle_gamma   90.00
#
_symmetry.space_group_name_H-M   'P 1'
#
loop_
_entity.id
_entity.type
_entity.pdbx_description
1 polymer ?
#
loop_
_entity_poly.entity_id
_entity_poly.type
_entity_poly.pdbx_seq_one_letter_code
_entity_poly.pdbx_strand_id
1 'polypeptide(L)'
;MSGRVVLAGGSGFIGQAIAARMAADGREVVTIGRGSSADARWGDASALTRLVDGASLVVNLAGRSVNCRYTDANRAEILDSRVDTTRALGAAIASATTPPPLWMNASTATTYSHTTDRPHTEADPAGEKGFSEDVARAWEAALGEEDLPATRRVPMRI
;
A
#
# COMPACT_ATOMS: atom_id res chain seq x y z
N MET A 1 7.18 3.47 -21.72
CA MET A 1 8.23 2.96 -20.80
C MET A 1 7.79 1.59 -20.28
N SER A 2 8.41 0.53 -20.78
CA SER A 2 8.20 -0.83 -20.30
C SER A 2 8.98 -0.99 -19.00
N GLY A 3 8.30 -1.21 -17.90
CA GLY A 3 8.94 -1.45 -16.60
C GLY A 3 8.04 -2.34 -15.74
N ARG A 4 8.65 -3.10 -14.84
CA ARG A 4 7.90 -3.94 -13.90
C ARG A 4 7.11 -3.07 -12.93
N VAL A 5 5.86 -3.45 -12.71
CA VAL A 5 4.98 -2.92 -11.67
C VAL A 5 4.75 -4.00 -10.63
N VAL A 6 5.10 -3.73 -9.40
CA VAL A 6 4.82 -4.62 -8.26
C VAL A 6 3.51 -4.19 -7.62
N LEU A 7 2.54 -5.09 -7.57
CA LEU A 7 1.19 -4.82 -7.06
C LEU A 7 0.87 -5.71 -5.86
N ALA A 8 0.94 -5.15 -4.68
CA ALA A 8 0.51 -5.82 -3.46
C ALA A 8 -1.01 -5.64 -3.27
N GLY A 9 -1.71 -6.74 -3.00
CA GLY A 9 -3.17 -6.74 -2.92
C GLY A 9 -3.87 -6.74 -4.29
N GLY A 10 -3.20 -7.23 -5.34
CA GLY A 10 -3.70 -7.26 -6.71
C GLY A 10 -4.98 -8.08 -6.94
N SER A 11 -5.35 -8.97 -6.02
CA SER A 11 -6.60 -9.75 -6.09
C SER A 11 -7.85 -8.96 -5.67
N GLY A 12 -7.69 -7.78 -5.08
CA GLY A 12 -8.81 -6.92 -4.69
C GLY A 12 -9.43 -6.16 -5.87
N PHE A 13 -10.59 -5.54 -5.63
CA PHE A 13 -11.35 -4.81 -6.67
C PHE A 13 -10.49 -3.73 -7.39
N ILE A 14 -9.84 -2.85 -6.64
CA ILE A 14 -8.98 -1.81 -7.21
C ILE A 14 -7.73 -2.45 -7.83
N GLY A 15 -7.16 -3.46 -7.18
CA GLY A 15 -5.97 -4.15 -7.65
C GLY A 15 -6.14 -4.79 -9.02
N GLN A 16 -7.27 -5.45 -9.26
CA GLN A 16 -7.59 -6.04 -10.56
C GLN A 16 -7.69 -4.98 -11.67
N ALA A 17 -8.33 -3.84 -11.39
CA ALA A 17 -8.45 -2.74 -12.35
C ALA A 17 -7.08 -2.15 -12.70
N ILE A 18 -6.22 -1.94 -11.71
CA ILE A 18 -4.85 -1.45 -11.92
C ILE A 18 -4.04 -2.48 -12.71
N ALA A 19 -4.09 -3.76 -12.34
CA ALA A 19 -3.38 -4.83 -13.05
C ALA A 19 -3.77 -4.88 -14.54
N ALA A 20 -5.07 -4.86 -14.83
CA ALA A 20 -5.59 -4.87 -16.19
C ALA A 20 -5.11 -3.64 -16.98
N ARG A 21 -5.16 -2.46 -16.39
CA ARG A 21 -4.69 -1.22 -17.03
C ARG A 21 -3.20 -1.25 -17.31
N MET A 22 -2.38 -1.64 -16.34
CA MET A 22 -0.93 -1.70 -16.50
C MET A 22 -0.52 -2.74 -17.55
N ALA A 23 -1.18 -3.89 -17.59
CA ALA A 23 -0.97 -4.92 -18.60
C ALA A 23 -1.35 -4.42 -20.01
N ALA A 24 -2.47 -3.70 -20.14
CA ALA A 24 -2.88 -3.08 -21.41
C ALA A 24 -1.88 -2.03 -21.91
N ASP A 25 -1.19 -1.34 -21.00
CA ASP A 25 -0.12 -0.41 -21.30
C ASP A 25 1.25 -1.10 -21.60
N GLY A 26 1.26 -2.46 -21.71
CA GLY A 26 2.44 -3.26 -22.02
C GLY A 26 3.45 -3.37 -20.87
N ARG A 27 3.03 -3.19 -19.63
CA ARG A 27 3.88 -3.34 -18.45
C ARG A 27 3.85 -4.76 -17.91
N GLU A 28 4.97 -5.23 -17.41
CA GLU A 28 5.05 -6.46 -16.61
C GLU A 28 4.40 -6.18 -15.25
N VAL A 29 3.35 -6.93 -14.89
CA VAL A 29 2.71 -6.82 -13.57
C VAL A 29 3.01 -8.07 -12.77
N VAL A 30 3.66 -7.90 -11.63
CA VAL A 30 3.93 -8.97 -10.65
C VAL A 30 3.20 -8.66 -9.35
N THR A 31 2.76 -9.69 -8.64
CA THR A 31 1.86 -9.55 -7.50
C THR A 31 2.47 -10.04 -6.20
N ILE A 32 2.15 -9.34 -5.11
CA ILE A 32 2.41 -9.78 -3.74
C ILE A 32 1.08 -10.05 -3.06
N GLY A 33 0.94 -11.19 -2.42
CA GLY A 33 -0.31 -11.56 -1.80
C GLY A 33 -0.20 -12.74 -0.82
N ARG A 34 -1.38 -13.25 -0.42
CA ARG A 34 -1.50 -14.43 0.47
C ARG A 34 -1.73 -15.72 -0.30
N GLY A 35 -2.29 -15.61 -1.49
CA GLY A 35 -2.66 -16.76 -2.32
C GLY A 35 -1.47 -17.44 -3.00
N SER A 36 -1.69 -18.67 -3.46
CA SER A 36 -0.66 -19.45 -4.18
C SER A 36 -0.40 -18.93 -5.59
N SER A 37 -1.27 -18.12 -6.13
CA SER A 37 -1.13 -17.47 -7.44
C SER A 37 -0.33 -16.17 -7.42
N ALA A 38 0.05 -15.66 -6.24
CA ALA A 38 0.91 -14.48 -6.13
C ALA A 38 2.37 -14.86 -6.45
N ASP A 39 3.08 -13.95 -7.11
CA ASP A 39 4.51 -14.13 -7.48
C ASP A 39 5.41 -14.11 -6.25
N ALA A 40 5.00 -13.43 -5.17
CA ALA A 40 5.60 -13.55 -3.84
C ALA A 40 4.52 -13.55 -2.75
N ARG A 41 4.83 -14.20 -1.63
CA ARG A 41 3.97 -14.20 -0.44
C ARG A 41 4.52 -13.30 0.64
N TRP A 42 3.61 -12.73 1.43
CA TRP A 42 3.99 -12.06 2.65
C TRP A 42 4.78 -13.01 3.56
N GLY A 43 5.84 -12.49 4.19
CA GLY A 43 6.75 -13.28 5.02
C GLY A 43 8.00 -13.83 4.29
N ASP A 44 8.02 -13.87 2.96
CA ASP A 44 9.23 -14.17 2.18
C ASP A 44 9.96 -12.87 1.81
N ALA A 45 10.75 -12.34 2.75
CA ALA A 45 11.49 -11.09 2.57
C ALA A 45 12.38 -11.10 1.33
N SER A 46 13.03 -12.24 1.03
CA SER A 46 13.92 -12.36 -0.12
C SER A 46 13.16 -12.30 -1.45
N ALA A 47 11.98 -12.91 -1.53
CA ALA A 47 11.12 -12.81 -2.71
C ALA A 47 10.59 -11.39 -2.88
N LEU A 48 10.17 -10.71 -1.80
CA LEU A 48 9.73 -9.32 -1.86
C LEU A 48 10.84 -8.42 -2.42
N THR A 49 12.06 -8.53 -1.89
CA THR A 49 13.22 -7.75 -2.37
C THR A 49 13.49 -8.01 -3.85
N ARG A 50 13.49 -9.27 -4.30
CA ARG A 50 13.68 -9.60 -5.73
C ARG A 50 12.62 -9.00 -6.64
N LEU A 51 11.36 -8.90 -6.18
CA LEU A 51 10.29 -8.32 -7.00
C LEU A 51 10.42 -6.80 -7.11
N VAL A 52 10.76 -6.12 -6.02
CA VAL A 52 10.88 -4.65 -6.01
C VAL A 52 12.17 -4.15 -6.61
N ASP A 53 13.23 -4.96 -6.64
CA ASP A 53 14.53 -4.60 -7.23
C ASP A 53 14.41 -4.37 -8.75
N GLY A 54 14.72 -3.16 -9.19
CA GLY A 54 14.56 -2.73 -10.59
C GLY A 54 13.11 -2.49 -11.03
N ALA A 55 12.14 -2.54 -10.14
CA ALA A 55 10.76 -2.18 -10.46
C ALA A 55 10.62 -0.68 -10.76
N SER A 56 9.75 -0.33 -11.69
CA SER A 56 9.46 1.08 -12.02
C SER A 56 8.40 1.70 -11.11
N LEU A 57 7.59 0.86 -10.46
CA LEU A 57 6.50 1.27 -9.58
C LEU A 57 6.17 0.14 -8.60
N VAL A 58 5.97 0.50 -7.35
CA VAL A 58 5.33 -0.35 -6.33
C VAL A 58 3.99 0.26 -5.96
N VAL A 59 2.93 -0.53 -5.98
CA VAL A 59 1.58 -0.14 -5.52
C VAL A 59 1.16 -1.08 -4.41
N ASN A 60 0.92 -0.55 -3.24
CA ASN A 60 0.42 -1.32 -2.10
C ASN A 60 -1.07 -1.02 -1.85
N LEU A 61 -1.90 -2.02 -2.06
CA LEU A 61 -3.33 -2.00 -1.75
C LEU A 61 -3.68 -3.09 -0.72
N ALA A 62 -2.67 -3.70 -0.10
CA ALA A 62 -2.89 -4.78 0.85
C ALA A 62 -3.56 -4.27 2.12
N GLY A 63 -4.54 -5.00 2.59
CA GLY A 63 -5.27 -4.71 3.81
C GLY A 63 -6.49 -5.61 3.95
N ARG A 64 -6.85 -5.94 5.19
CA ARG A 64 -8.11 -6.63 5.48
C ARG A 64 -9.30 -5.71 5.15
N SER A 65 -10.37 -6.29 4.61
CA SER A 65 -11.63 -5.57 4.42
C SER A 65 -12.18 -5.03 5.74
N VAL A 66 -12.62 -3.78 5.72
CA VAL A 66 -13.28 -3.13 6.86
C VAL A 66 -14.77 -3.49 6.97
N ASN A 67 -15.32 -4.21 5.98
CA ASN A 67 -16.69 -4.69 6.00
C ASN A 67 -16.83 -5.91 6.92
N CYS A 68 -16.73 -5.67 8.22
CA CYS A 68 -16.84 -6.70 9.25
C CYS A 68 -17.32 -6.06 10.57
N ARG A 69 -17.77 -6.90 11.53
CA ARG A 69 -18.04 -6.43 12.90
C ARG A 69 -16.73 -6.01 13.56
N TYR A 70 -16.68 -4.83 14.15
CA TYR A 70 -15.49 -4.26 14.80
C TYR A 70 -15.30 -4.82 16.22
N THR A 71 -14.95 -6.12 16.31
CA THR A 71 -14.42 -6.73 17.53
C THR A 71 -12.96 -6.33 17.70
N ASP A 72 -12.39 -6.49 18.91
CA ASP A 72 -10.97 -6.17 19.16
C ASP A 72 -10.04 -6.95 18.22
N ALA A 73 -10.33 -8.24 17.98
CA ALA A 73 -9.57 -9.06 17.03
C ALA A 73 -9.64 -8.51 15.60
N ASN A 74 -10.82 -8.13 15.13
CA ASN A 74 -10.99 -7.57 13.79
C ASN A 74 -10.34 -6.19 13.65
N ARG A 75 -10.39 -5.38 14.70
CA ARG A 75 -9.68 -4.08 14.73
C ARG A 75 -8.17 -4.27 14.64
N ALA A 76 -7.61 -5.21 15.41
CA ALA A 76 -6.19 -5.54 15.34
C ALA A 76 -5.81 -6.00 13.93
N GLU A 77 -6.53 -6.96 13.33
CA GLU A 77 -6.23 -7.42 11.97
C GLU A 77 -6.36 -6.32 10.91
N ILE A 78 -7.31 -5.38 11.04
CA ILE A 78 -7.44 -4.24 10.12
C ILE A 78 -6.19 -3.36 10.21
N LEU A 79 -5.69 -3.08 11.40
CA LEU A 79 -4.48 -2.29 11.62
C LEU A 79 -3.24 -3.05 11.14
N ASP A 80 -3.01 -4.25 11.65
CA ASP A 80 -1.79 -5.03 11.44
C ASP A 80 -1.61 -5.38 9.96
N SER A 81 -2.69 -5.79 9.26
CA SER A 81 -2.61 -6.11 7.83
C SER A 81 -2.14 -4.94 6.96
N ARG A 82 -2.31 -3.71 7.42
CA ARG A 82 -1.87 -2.49 6.72
C ARG A 82 -0.45 -2.10 7.11
N VAL A 83 -0.20 -2.03 8.40
CA VAL A 83 1.09 -1.61 8.95
C VAL A 83 2.18 -2.62 8.60
N ASP A 84 1.94 -3.91 8.83
CA ASP A 84 2.95 -4.95 8.61
C ASP A 84 3.29 -5.11 7.13
N THR A 85 2.30 -5.05 6.24
CA THR A 85 2.57 -5.13 4.79
C THR A 85 3.31 -3.91 4.27
N THR A 86 3.04 -2.73 4.81
CA THR A 86 3.75 -1.50 4.48
C THR A 86 5.19 -1.55 4.95
N ARG A 87 5.44 -1.99 6.19
CA ARG A 87 6.79 -2.20 6.73
C ARG A 87 7.59 -3.23 5.93
N ALA A 88 6.95 -4.36 5.58
CA ALA A 88 7.60 -5.40 4.79
C ALA A 88 8.04 -4.88 3.41
N LEU A 89 7.22 -4.05 2.76
CA LEU A 89 7.59 -3.40 1.50
C LEU A 89 8.69 -2.36 1.69
N GLY A 90 8.62 -1.54 2.73
CA GLY A 90 9.67 -0.57 3.07
C GLY A 90 11.02 -1.24 3.23
N ALA A 91 11.09 -2.30 4.04
CA ALA A 91 12.31 -3.09 4.25
C ALA A 91 12.82 -3.76 2.95
N ALA A 92 11.91 -4.26 2.11
CA ALA A 92 12.28 -4.84 0.82
C ALA A 92 12.87 -3.79 -0.13
N ILE A 93 12.28 -2.60 -0.20
CA ILE A 93 12.77 -1.47 -1.01
C ILE A 93 14.13 -0.96 -0.49
N ALA A 94 14.29 -0.85 0.84
CA ALA A 94 15.56 -0.48 1.45
C ALA A 94 16.69 -1.47 1.14
N SER A 95 16.36 -2.74 0.98
CA SER A 95 17.30 -3.83 0.66
C SER A 95 17.55 -4.01 -0.84
N ALA A 96 16.82 -3.29 -1.71
CA ALA A 96 16.95 -3.41 -3.15
C ALA A 96 18.25 -2.75 -3.65
N THR A 97 18.90 -3.37 -4.63
CA THR A 97 20.10 -2.80 -5.29
C THR A 97 19.71 -1.62 -6.18
N THR A 98 18.56 -1.73 -6.82
CA THR A 98 17.97 -0.69 -7.67
C THR A 98 16.55 -0.40 -7.16
N PRO A 99 16.40 0.44 -6.14
CA PRO A 99 15.09 0.71 -5.56
C PRO A 99 14.14 1.36 -6.56
N PRO A 100 12.83 1.07 -6.48
CA PRO A 100 11.83 1.66 -7.36
C PRO A 100 11.77 3.18 -7.15
N PRO A 101 11.66 3.99 -8.23
CA PRO A 101 11.58 5.45 -8.10
C PRO A 101 10.26 5.93 -7.48
N LEU A 102 9.22 5.10 -7.48
CA LEU A 102 7.90 5.45 -6.96
C LEU A 102 7.25 4.29 -6.19
N TRP A 103 6.80 4.60 -4.99
CA TRP A 103 5.96 3.73 -4.16
C TRP A 103 4.66 4.45 -3.82
N MET A 104 3.55 3.95 -4.33
CA MET A 104 2.19 4.40 -4.04
C MET A 104 1.57 3.44 -3.01
N ASN A 105 1.19 3.96 -1.86
CA ASN A 105 0.60 3.17 -0.78
C ASN A 105 -0.83 3.62 -0.53
N ALA A 106 -1.77 2.68 -0.48
CA ALA A 106 -3.13 3.04 -0.10
C ALA A 106 -3.15 3.67 1.29
N SER A 107 -4.02 4.63 1.45
CA SER A 107 -4.44 5.25 2.69
C SER A 107 -5.95 5.46 2.61
N THR A 108 -6.51 6.34 3.38
CA THR A 108 -7.96 6.55 3.39
C THR A 108 -8.34 8.02 3.56
N ALA A 109 -9.38 8.43 2.83
CA ALA A 109 -9.96 9.77 2.99
C ALA A 109 -10.61 9.99 4.37
N THR A 110 -10.82 8.93 5.16
CA THR A 110 -11.32 9.06 6.55
C THR A 110 -10.30 9.74 7.49
N THR A 111 -9.08 10.02 7.00
CA THR A 111 -8.14 10.87 7.73
C THR A 111 -8.62 12.31 7.91
N TYR A 112 -9.55 12.78 7.08
CA TYR A 112 -10.10 14.12 7.15
C TYR A 112 -11.35 14.20 8.02
N SER A 113 -11.63 15.38 8.60
CA SER A 113 -12.88 15.64 9.27
C SER A 113 -14.06 15.57 8.32
N HIS A 114 -15.22 15.14 8.82
CA HIS A 114 -16.44 15.20 7.99
C HIS A 114 -16.83 16.64 7.67
N THR A 115 -17.06 16.93 6.39
CA THR A 115 -17.60 18.21 5.92
C THR A 115 -18.53 18.00 4.73
N THR A 116 -19.50 18.90 4.56
CA THR A 116 -20.44 18.91 3.45
C THR A 116 -20.41 20.22 2.66
N ASP A 117 -19.62 21.19 3.09
CA ASP A 117 -19.59 22.57 2.59
C ASP A 117 -18.47 22.80 1.55
N ARG A 118 -17.42 21.98 1.58
CA ARG A 118 -16.31 22.07 0.62
C ARG A 118 -15.60 20.71 0.43
N PRO A 119 -14.92 20.51 -0.70
CA PRO A 119 -14.02 19.37 -0.86
C PRO A 119 -12.78 19.51 0.02
N HIS A 120 -12.21 18.38 0.43
CA HIS A 120 -10.90 18.34 1.07
C HIS A 120 -9.75 18.40 0.06
N THR A 121 -8.62 18.89 0.53
CA THR A 121 -7.34 18.86 -0.14
C THR A 121 -6.30 18.17 0.75
N GLU A 122 -5.15 17.82 0.21
CA GLU A 122 -4.06 17.21 0.96
C GLU A 122 -3.47 18.12 2.05
N ALA A 123 -3.72 19.44 1.96
CA ALA A 123 -3.30 20.43 2.96
C ALA A 123 -4.22 20.52 4.17
N ASP A 124 -5.40 19.90 4.10
CA ASP A 124 -6.36 19.96 5.20
C ASP A 124 -5.85 19.15 6.41
N PRO A 125 -6.10 19.61 7.64
CA PRO A 125 -5.68 18.91 8.83
C PRO A 125 -6.39 17.56 8.96
N ALA A 126 -5.74 16.63 9.66
CA ALA A 126 -6.35 15.37 10.03
C ALA A 126 -7.61 15.63 10.90
N GLY A 127 -8.61 14.78 10.72
CA GLY A 127 -9.85 14.80 11.45
C GLY A 127 -9.71 14.45 12.94
N GLU A 128 -10.85 14.33 13.59
CA GLU A 128 -10.95 13.96 15.00
C GLU A 128 -10.45 12.53 15.25
N LYS A 129 -10.26 12.20 16.52
CA LYS A 129 -9.80 10.88 16.93
C LYS A 129 -10.89 9.83 16.73
N GLY A 130 -10.52 8.69 16.14
CA GLY A 130 -11.37 7.53 15.97
C GLY A 130 -10.58 6.35 15.44
N PHE A 131 -11.18 5.17 15.42
CA PHE A 131 -10.49 3.95 14.99
C PHE A 131 -9.96 4.06 13.53
N SER A 132 -10.76 4.57 12.62
CA SER A 132 -10.35 4.72 11.21
C SER A 132 -9.19 5.71 11.04
N GLU A 133 -9.24 6.82 11.79
CA GLU A 133 -8.19 7.85 11.79
C GLU A 133 -6.91 7.33 12.44
N ASP A 134 -7.01 6.52 13.51
CA ASP A 134 -5.85 5.90 14.15
C ASP A 134 -5.18 4.89 13.21
N VAL A 135 -5.97 4.08 12.48
CA VAL A 135 -5.46 3.18 11.44
C VAL A 135 -4.79 3.98 10.32
N ALA A 136 -5.40 5.06 9.82
CA ALA A 136 -4.83 5.90 8.78
C ALA A 136 -3.48 6.49 9.20
N ARG A 137 -3.40 7.03 10.41
CA ARG A 137 -2.15 7.58 10.96
C ARG A 137 -1.04 6.54 11.09
N ALA A 138 -1.36 5.38 11.62
CA ALA A 138 -0.38 4.30 11.76
C ALA A 138 0.10 3.79 10.40
N TRP A 139 -0.81 3.70 9.44
CA TRP A 139 -0.51 3.28 8.08
C TRP A 139 0.41 4.26 7.35
N GLU A 140 0.08 5.57 7.39
CA GLU A 140 0.92 6.61 6.78
C GLU A 140 2.26 6.77 7.53
N ALA A 141 2.29 6.57 8.85
CA ALA A 141 3.53 6.55 9.62
C ALA A 141 4.45 5.40 9.18
N ALA A 142 3.90 4.18 9.01
CA ALA A 142 4.66 3.03 8.54
C ALA A 142 5.26 3.27 7.14
N LEU A 143 4.58 4.01 6.26
CA LEU A 143 5.11 4.40 4.95
C LEU A 143 6.36 5.30 5.08
N GLY A 144 6.48 6.03 6.17
CA GLY A 144 7.57 6.95 6.46
C GLY A 144 8.74 6.37 7.25
N GLU A 145 8.65 5.15 7.80
CA GLU A 145 9.61 4.59 8.75
C GLU A 145 11.02 4.36 8.16
N GLU A 146 11.09 3.86 6.92
CA GLU A 146 12.38 3.59 6.27
C GLU A 146 12.97 4.84 5.61
N ASP A 147 14.28 4.98 5.62
CA ASP A 147 14.97 6.00 4.83
C ASP A 147 15.16 5.51 3.39
N LEU A 148 14.38 6.06 2.47
CA LEU A 148 14.31 5.66 1.06
C LEU A 148 14.57 6.86 0.15
N PRO A 149 15.79 7.39 0.09
CA PRO A 149 16.09 8.64 -0.63
C PRO A 149 15.87 8.55 -2.15
N ALA A 150 15.95 7.35 -2.72
CA ALA A 150 15.74 7.11 -4.15
C ALA A 150 14.28 6.79 -4.51
N THR A 151 13.39 6.68 -3.52
CA THR A 151 11.98 6.28 -3.72
C THR A 151 11.02 7.38 -3.26
N ARG A 152 10.31 8.00 -4.19
CA ARG A 152 9.19 8.88 -3.85
C ARG A 152 8.03 8.05 -3.29
N ARG A 153 7.55 8.41 -2.10
CA ARG A 153 6.41 7.76 -1.44
C ARG A 153 5.17 8.63 -1.55
N VAL A 154 4.05 8.01 -1.93
CA VAL A 154 2.76 8.70 -2.12
C VAL A 154 1.66 7.95 -1.38
N PRO A 155 1.11 8.48 -0.28
CA PRO A 155 -0.11 7.95 0.31
C PRO A 155 -1.30 8.30 -0.58
N MET A 156 -2.05 7.28 -1.01
CA MET A 156 -3.28 7.45 -1.79
C MET A 156 -4.47 7.44 -0.83
N ARG A 157 -5.01 8.58 -0.49
CA ARG A 157 -6.17 8.73 0.40
C ARG A 157 -7.47 8.49 -0.38
N ILE A 158 -7.86 7.23 -0.45
CA ILE A 158 -8.99 6.70 -1.22
C ILE A 158 -10.26 6.68 -0.33
#